data_195f498d18c7a986d4a78f8322d728b0
#
_entry.id   195f498d18c7a986d4a78f8322d728b0
#
_cell.length_a   1.000
_cell.length_b   1.000
_cell.length_c   1.000
_cell.angle_alpha   90.00
_cell.angle_beta   90.00
_cell.angle_gamma   90.00
#
_symmetry.space_group_name_H-M   'P 1'
#
loop_
_entity.id
_entity.type
_entity.pdbx_description
1 polymer ?
#
loop_
_entity_poly.entity_id
_entity_poly.type
_entity_poly.pdbx_seq_one_letter_code
_entity_poly.pdbx_strand_id
1 'polypeptide(L)'
;MQANLIEIFSSVQGEGRYVGCRQLFVRFEGCNLQCRYCDTENAPGTHLMCNVEIAPGARRFREIMNPVEGHELAAYINEFLQAVPHQAVSFTGGEPLLHTGLLRELLPLIGCKRFLETNGTLPDKLAEVLPWIDIISMDIKLPQATGREMWPEHERFL
;
A
#
# COMPACT_ATOMS: atom_id res chain seq x y z
N MET A 1 -15.11 4.66 5.12
CA MET A 1 -13.99 4.08 5.92
C MET A 1 -12.75 4.93 5.76
N GLN A 2 -11.86 4.93 6.76
CA GLN A 2 -10.66 5.78 6.81
C GLN A 2 -9.43 4.98 7.24
N ALA A 3 -8.22 5.48 6.90
CA ALA A 3 -6.94 4.91 7.32
C ALA A 3 -5.87 6.00 7.49
N ASN A 4 -4.89 5.72 8.34
CA ASN A 4 -3.69 6.53 8.39
C ASN A 4 -2.76 6.13 7.24
N LEU A 5 -2.27 7.15 6.53
CA LEU A 5 -1.32 7.03 5.44
C LEU A 5 -0.03 7.76 5.79
N ILE A 6 1.09 7.24 5.32
CA ILE A 6 2.39 7.91 5.44
C ILE A 6 2.58 8.86 4.27
N GLU A 7 2.37 8.38 3.04
CA GLU A 7 2.61 9.17 1.83
C GLU A 7 1.85 8.66 0.61
N ILE A 8 1.62 9.57 -0.36
CA ILE A 8 1.10 9.29 -1.70
C ILE A 8 2.04 9.95 -2.71
N PHE A 9 2.67 9.18 -3.60
CA PHE A 9 3.66 9.70 -4.54
C PHE A 9 3.79 8.85 -5.80
N SER A 10 4.21 9.49 -6.91
CA SER A 10 4.50 8.82 -8.17
C SER A 10 5.99 8.52 -8.29
N SER A 11 6.32 7.26 -8.53
CA SER A 11 7.71 6.81 -8.71
C SER A 11 7.79 5.63 -9.66
N VAL A 12 8.98 5.04 -9.78
CA VAL A 12 9.19 3.78 -10.48
C VAL A 12 9.22 2.62 -9.51
N GLN A 13 8.61 1.50 -9.89
CA GLN A 13 8.72 0.26 -9.12
C GLN A 13 10.17 -0.21 -9.10
N GLY A 14 10.71 -0.45 -7.90
CA GLY A 14 12.10 -0.84 -7.67
C GLY A 14 12.33 -2.35 -7.66
N GLU A 15 11.28 -3.16 -7.61
CA GLU A 15 11.39 -4.59 -7.33
C GLU A 15 10.52 -5.45 -8.28
N GLY A 16 10.90 -6.73 -8.35
CA GLY A 16 10.12 -7.75 -9.04
C GLY A 16 9.96 -7.55 -10.54
N ARG A 17 8.89 -8.10 -11.08
CA ARG A 17 8.64 -8.15 -12.53
C ARG A 17 8.41 -6.77 -13.16
N TYR A 18 8.00 -5.79 -12.38
CA TYR A 18 7.60 -4.46 -12.85
C TYR A 18 8.64 -3.38 -12.58
N VAL A 19 9.90 -3.77 -12.29
CA VAL A 19 11.03 -2.83 -12.15
C VAL A 19 11.07 -1.83 -13.30
N GLY A 20 11.17 -0.54 -12.96
CA GLY A 20 11.21 0.57 -13.92
C GLY A 20 9.85 1.06 -14.41
N CYS A 21 8.75 0.35 -14.11
CA CYS A 21 7.42 0.83 -14.44
C CYS A 21 7.00 1.96 -13.49
N ARG A 22 6.42 3.03 -14.05
CA ARG A 22 5.84 4.09 -13.24
C ARG A 22 4.59 3.59 -12.52
N GLN A 23 4.58 3.75 -11.20
CA GLN A 23 3.43 3.44 -10.35
C GLN A 23 3.12 4.61 -9.42
N LEU A 24 1.86 4.72 -9.01
CA LEU A 24 1.45 5.59 -7.92
C LEU A 24 1.46 4.78 -6.63
N PHE A 25 2.28 5.17 -5.69
CA PHE A 25 2.40 4.50 -4.39
C PHE A 25 1.48 5.16 -3.37
N VAL A 26 0.69 4.34 -2.69
CA VAL A 26 -0.12 4.69 -1.52
C VAL A 26 0.43 3.89 -0.35
N ARG A 27 1.16 4.57 0.54
CA ARG A 27 1.83 3.94 1.68
C ARG A 27 1.00 4.06 2.94
N PHE A 28 0.51 2.93 3.43
CA PHE A 28 -0.25 2.82 4.67
C PHE A 28 0.64 2.84 5.90
N GLU A 29 0.11 3.39 7.00
CA GLU A 29 0.69 3.26 8.33
C GLU A 29 0.25 1.95 8.99
N GLY A 30 1.14 1.39 9.83
CA GLY A 30 0.88 0.22 10.65
C GLY A 30 1.18 -1.10 9.96
N CYS A 31 1.73 -2.03 10.75
CA CYS A 31 2.04 -3.39 10.31
C CYS A 31 1.74 -4.38 11.45
N ASN A 32 1.37 -5.61 11.08
CA ASN A 32 1.21 -6.72 12.02
C ASN A 32 2.55 -7.43 12.35
N LEU A 33 3.64 -7.00 11.72
CA LEU A 33 4.99 -7.53 11.94
C LEU A 33 5.96 -6.44 12.41
N GLN A 34 7.07 -6.86 13.03
CA GLN A 34 8.19 -6.01 13.44
C GLN A 34 9.48 -6.63 12.90
N CYS A 35 9.71 -6.47 11.60
CA CYS A 35 10.90 -7.02 10.94
C CYS A 35 12.15 -6.25 11.35
N ARG A 36 13.27 -6.97 11.62
CA ARG A 36 14.54 -6.36 12.05
C ARG A 36 15.15 -5.39 11.03
N TYR A 37 14.83 -5.57 9.74
CA TYR A 37 15.32 -4.74 8.64
C TYR A 37 14.29 -3.70 8.17
N CYS A 38 13.18 -3.53 8.91
CA CYS A 38 12.13 -2.60 8.54
C CYS A 38 12.67 -1.16 8.60
N ASP A 39 12.55 -0.46 7.49
CA ASP A 39 12.93 0.96 7.34
C ASP A 39 11.74 1.91 7.48
N THR A 40 10.55 1.36 7.67
CA THR A 40 9.32 2.12 7.84
C THR A 40 8.97 2.21 9.33
N GLU A 41 8.71 3.42 9.82
CA GLU A 41 8.19 3.61 11.17
C GLU A 41 6.73 3.16 11.22
N ASN A 42 6.51 2.00 11.84
CA ASN A 42 5.21 1.29 11.79
C ASN A 42 4.41 1.37 13.09
N ALA A 43 4.78 2.23 14.03
CA ALA A 43 3.98 2.40 15.25
C ALA A 43 2.64 3.07 14.88
N PRO A 44 1.47 2.46 15.17
CA PRO A 44 0.18 3.04 14.82
C PRO A 44 -0.02 4.41 15.49
N GLY A 45 -0.53 5.38 14.73
CA GLY A 45 -0.85 6.72 15.22
C GLY A 45 0.35 7.66 15.38
N THR A 46 1.52 7.32 14.83
CA THR A 46 2.68 8.21 14.83
C THR A 46 2.59 9.29 13.75
N HIS A 47 1.93 9.02 12.64
CA HIS A 47 1.79 9.96 11.53
C HIS A 47 0.48 10.75 11.66
N LEU A 48 0.53 11.94 12.26
CA LEU A 48 -0.61 12.87 12.29
C LEU A 48 -0.94 13.44 10.90
N MET A 49 0.04 13.45 10.00
CA MET A 49 -0.06 13.98 8.65
C MET A 49 0.39 12.94 7.63
N CYS A 50 -0.25 12.95 6.46
CA CYS A 50 0.15 12.21 5.28
C CYS A 50 0.83 13.15 4.28
N ASN A 51 1.97 12.76 3.73
CA ASN A 51 2.67 13.50 2.69
C ASN A 51 2.10 13.17 1.31
N VAL A 52 1.47 14.12 0.64
CA VAL A 52 0.97 13.95 -0.73
C VAL A 52 1.84 14.73 -1.70
N GLU A 53 2.43 14.04 -2.67
CA GLU A 53 3.21 14.70 -3.72
C GLU A 53 2.32 15.67 -4.52
N ILE A 54 2.78 16.89 -4.79
CA ILE A 54 1.96 17.93 -5.42
C ILE A 54 1.71 17.73 -6.91
N ALA A 55 2.56 16.96 -7.58
CA ALA A 55 2.41 16.53 -8.97
C ALA A 55 3.33 15.34 -9.23
N PRO A 56 2.97 14.41 -10.15
CA PRO A 56 3.72 13.18 -10.39
C PRO A 56 5.21 13.40 -10.69
N GLY A 57 6.09 12.89 -9.82
CA GLY A 57 7.55 13.01 -9.93
C GLY A 57 8.13 14.37 -9.56
N ALA A 58 7.35 15.29 -8.99
CA ALA A 58 7.81 16.60 -8.58
C ALA A 58 8.74 16.55 -7.36
N ARG A 59 8.69 15.50 -6.56
CA ARG A 59 9.43 15.32 -5.30
C ARG A 59 9.25 16.50 -4.33
N ARG A 60 8.09 17.14 -4.40
CA ARG A 60 7.63 18.18 -3.47
C ARG A 60 6.30 17.73 -2.92
N PHE A 61 6.10 17.90 -1.63
CA PHE A 61 4.96 17.34 -0.90
C PHE A 61 4.17 18.44 -0.23
N ARG A 62 2.87 18.21 -0.09
CA ARG A 62 1.98 18.89 0.84
C ARG A 62 1.51 17.91 1.90
N GLU A 63 1.25 18.39 3.08
CA GLU A 63 0.70 17.59 4.17
C GLU A 63 -0.82 17.66 4.18
N ILE A 64 -1.47 16.53 4.41
CA ILE A 64 -2.90 16.43 4.69
C ILE A 64 -3.10 15.71 6.03
N MET A 65 -4.18 16.00 6.72
CA MET A 65 -4.44 15.37 8.03
C MET A 65 -4.80 13.89 7.88
N ASN A 66 -4.28 13.06 8.77
CA ASN A 66 -4.72 11.70 9.01
C ASN A 66 -5.86 11.67 10.06
N PRO A 67 -6.75 10.67 10.01
CA PRO A 67 -6.88 9.64 8.97
C PRO A 67 -7.56 10.16 7.69
N VAL A 68 -7.17 9.59 6.54
CA VAL A 68 -7.73 9.96 5.22
C VAL A 68 -8.96 9.10 4.92
N GLU A 69 -10.04 9.72 4.49
CA GLU A 69 -11.27 9.04 4.07
C GLU A 69 -11.13 8.41 2.69
N GLY A 70 -11.83 7.27 2.46
CA GLY A 70 -11.72 6.52 1.20
C GLY A 70 -12.06 7.33 -0.05
N HIS A 71 -13.07 8.20 0.02
CA HIS A 71 -13.44 9.05 -1.12
C HIS A 71 -12.41 10.16 -1.40
N GLU A 72 -11.77 10.71 -0.37
CA GLU A 72 -10.68 11.68 -0.52
C GLU A 72 -9.45 11.00 -1.14
N LEU A 73 -9.11 9.81 -0.66
CA LEU A 73 -8.01 9.01 -1.22
C LEU A 73 -8.26 8.67 -2.68
N ALA A 74 -9.49 8.29 -3.05
CA ALA A 74 -9.87 8.07 -4.44
C ALA A 74 -9.69 9.32 -5.31
N ALA A 75 -10.03 10.50 -4.78
CA ALA A 75 -9.85 11.78 -5.47
C ALA A 75 -8.35 12.07 -5.73
N TYR A 76 -7.48 11.93 -4.72
CA TYR A 76 -6.04 12.09 -4.90
C TYR A 76 -5.47 11.12 -5.93
N ILE A 77 -5.82 9.83 -5.83
CA ILE A 77 -5.36 8.82 -6.79
C ILE A 77 -5.77 9.21 -8.21
N ASN A 78 -7.03 9.56 -8.43
CA ASN A 78 -7.54 9.89 -9.76
C ASN A 78 -6.90 11.18 -10.32
N GLU A 79 -6.58 12.18 -9.49
CA GLU A 79 -5.82 13.36 -9.89
C GLU A 79 -4.45 12.98 -10.47
N PHE A 80 -3.71 12.08 -9.81
CA PHE A 80 -2.43 11.57 -10.31
C PHE A 80 -2.57 10.78 -11.61
N LEU A 81 -3.59 9.91 -11.70
CA LEU A 81 -3.83 9.08 -12.88
C LEU A 81 -4.22 9.92 -14.11
N GLN A 82 -4.89 11.05 -13.91
CA GLN A 82 -5.22 12.00 -14.98
C GLN A 82 -4.02 12.81 -15.44
N ALA A 83 -3.07 13.10 -14.55
CA ALA A 83 -1.92 13.94 -14.85
C ALA A 83 -0.89 13.22 -15.75
N VAL A 84 -0.57 11.94 -15.48
CA VAL A 84 0.35 11.12 -16.28
C VAL A 84 -0.07 9.64 -16.24
N PRO A 85 0.25 8.85 -17.28
CA PRO A 85 0.03 7.42 -17.27
C PRO A 85 0.82 6.71 -16.17
N HIS A 86 0.16 5.85 -15.40
CA HIS A 86 0.74 4.92 -14.45
C HIS A 86 0.43 3.48 -14.86
N GLN A 87 1.37 2.57 -14.64
CA GLN A 87 1.16 1.13 -14.92
C GLN A 87 0.20 0.52 -13.90
N ALA A 88 0.26 0.98 -12.64
CA ALA A 88 -0.60 0.55 -11.55
C ALA A 88 -0.65 1.59 -10.42
N VAL A 89 -1.62 1.45 -9.54
CA VAL A 89 -1.60 2.02 -8.18
C VAL A 89 -1.09 0.94 -7.24
N SER A 90 0.03 1.17 -6.59
CA SER A 90 0.66 0.27 -5.63
C SER A 90 0.22 0.62 -4.21
N PHE A 91 -0.50 -0.29 -3.58
CA PHE A 91 -0.90 -0.24 -2.18
C PHE A 91 0.17 -0.96 -1.37
N THR A 92 0.92 -0.22 -0.58
CA THR A 92 2.13 -0.64 0.12
C THR A 92 2.19 -0.04 1.53
N GLY A 93 3.32 -0.10 2.19
CA GLY A 93 3.61 0.57 3.46
C GLY A 93 3.96 -0.39 4.57
N GLY A 94 3.29 -0.31 5.72
CA GLY A 94 3.34 -1.33 6.74
C GLY A 94 2.72 -2.62 6.22
N GLU A 95 1.41 -2.79 6.42
CA GLU A 95 0.66 -3.90 5.80
C GLU A 95 -0.72 -3.39 5.35
N PRO A 96 -0.94 -3.22 4.04
CA PRO A 96 -2.21 -2.71 3.50
C PRO A 96 -3.43 -3.55 3.87
N LEU A 97 -3.27 -4.86 4.02
CA LEU A 97 -4.37 -5.76 4.38
C LEU A 97 -4.92 -5.56 5.80
N LEU A 98 -4.29 -4.74 6.64
CA LEU A 98 -4.88 -4.28 7.89
C LEU A 98 -6.06 -3.32 7.65
N HIS A 99 -6.16 -2.75 6.45
CA HIS A 99 -7.13 -1.72 6.07
C HIS A 99 -8.16 -2.23 5.04
N THR A 100 -8.52 -3.53 5.07
CA THR A 100 -9.44 -4.13 4.07
C THR A 100 -10.80 -3.43 3.99
N GLY A 101 -11.29 -2.88 5.10
CA GLY A 101 -12.52 -2.08 5.09
C GLY A 101 -12.44 -0.88 4.14
N LEU A 102 -11.35 -0.10 4.22
CA LEU A 102 -11.10 1.01 3.29
C LEU A 102 -10.84 0.50 1.86
N LEU A 103 -10.00 -0.53 1.71
CA LEU A 103 -9.65 -1.09 0.40
C LEU A 103 -10.87 -1.58 -0.38
N ARG A 104 -11.85 -2.20 0.28
CA ARG A 104 -13.11 -2.66 -0.35
C ARG A 104 -13.93 -1.49 -0.91
N GLU A 105 -13.93 -0.35 -0.25
CA GLU A 105 -14.61 0.86 -0.74
C GLU A 105 -13.81 1.55 -1.86
N LEU A 106 -12.50 1.57 -1.74
CA LEU A 106 -11.57 2.31 -2.61
C LEU A 106 -11.31 1.61 -3.94
N LEU A 107 -10.94 0.31 -3.90
CA LEU A 107 -10.43 -0.40 -5.08
C LEU A 107 -11.38 -0.39 -6.28
N PRO A 108 -12.72 -0.50 -6.11
CA PRO A 108 -13.67 -0.38 -7.23
C PRO A 108 -13.67 0.99 -7.92
N LEU A 109 -13.20 2.04 -7.24
CA LEU A 109 -13.18 3.42 -7.75
C LEU A 109 -11.91 3.77 -8.55
N ILE A 110 -10.93 2.84 -8.58
CA ILE A 110 -9.63 3.07 -9.21
C ILE A 110 -9.67 2.62 -10.66
N GLY A 111 -9.53 3.58 -11.59
CA GLY A 111 -9.50 3.35 -13.04
C GLY A 111 -8.14 2.86 -13.61
N CYS A 112 -7.33 2.20 -12.78
CA CYS A 112 -6.01 1.69 -13.14
C CYS A 112 -5.81 0.31 -12.51
N LYS A 113 -4.77 -0.44 -12.91
CA LYS A 113 -4.42 -1.70 -12.24
C LYS A 113 -4.09 -1.48 -10.78
N ARG A 114 -4.59 -2.37 -9.92
CA ARG A 114 -4.38 -2.35 -8.47
C ARG A 114 -3.32 -3.38 -8.10
N PHE A 115 -2.20 -2.86 -7.66
CA PHE A 115 -1.02 -3.63 -7.25
C PHE A 115 -0.96 -3.67 -5.72
N LEU A 116 -0.93 -4.85 -5.14
CA LEU A 116 -0.82 -5.04 -3.68
C LEU A 116 0.58 -5.53 -3.34
N GLU A 117 1.31 -4.76 -2.53
CA GLU A 117 2.54 -5.21 -1.86
C GLU A 117 2.19 -5.62 -0.43
N THR A 118 2.45 -6.87 -0.08
CA THR A 118 2.03 -7.44 1.20
C THR A 118 3.05 -8.40 1.77
N ASN A 119 3.10 -8.50 3.08
CA ASN A 119 3.93 -9.47 3.77
C ASN A 119 3.39 -10.91 3.72
N GLY A 120 2.23 -11.14 3.10
CA GLY A 120 1.67 -12.47 2.86
C GLY A 120 1.22 -13.25 4.11
N THR A 121 0.99 -12.57 5.24
CA THR A 121 0.64 -13.24 6.49
C THR A 121 -0.84 -13.11 6.89
N LEU A 122 -1.65 -12.50 6.02
CA LEU A 122 -3.07 -12.24 6.27
C LEU A 122 -3.98 -12.83 5.16
N PRO A 123 -3.99 -14.16 4.95
CA PRO A 123 -4.74 -14.78 3.84
C PRO A 123 -6.25 -14.52 3.91
N ASP A 124 -6.84 -14.51 5.10
CA ASP A 124 -8.28 -14.24 5.25
C ASP A 124 -8.62 -12.79 4.87
N LYS A 125 -7.71 -11.85 5.14
CA LYS A 125 -7.84 -10.46 4.73
C LYS A 125 -7.66 -10.26 3.22
N LEU A 126 -6.75 -11.02 2.60
CA LEU A 126 -6.63 -11.03 1.14
C LEU A 126 -7.96 -11.44 0.49
N ALA A 127 -8.61 -12.49 0.97
CA ALA A 127 -9.88 -12.97 0.42
C ALA A 127 -10.97 -11.89 0.38
N GLU A 128 -10.95 -10.93 1.34
CA GLU A 128 -11.90 -9.82 1.38
C GLU A 128 -11.74 -8.83 0.21
N VAL A 129 -10.54 -8.70 -0.37
CA VAL A 129 -10.21 -7.70 -1.40
C VAL A 129 -9.76 -8.29 -2.73
N LEU A 130 -9.47 -9.59 -2.77
CA LEU A 130 -8.94 -10.30 -3.93
C LEU A 130 -9.69 -10.04 -5.24
N PRO A 131 -11.05 -9.93 -5.28
CA PRO A 131 -11.77 -9.66 -6.51
C PRO A 131 -11.39 -8.36 -7.22
N TRP A 132 -10.78 -7.42 -6.52
CA TRP A 132 -10.39 -6.11 -7.05
C TRP A 132 -8.87 -5.94 -7.20
N ILE A 133 -8.04 -6.93 -6.86
CA ILE A 133 -6.58 -6.86 -7.01
C ILE A 133 -6.17 -7.47 -8.36
N ASP A 134 -5.37 -6.75 -9.12
CA ASP A 134 -4.88 -7.21 -10.42
C ASP A 134 -3.50 -7.87 -10.33
N ILE A 135 -2.67 -7.43 -9.36
CA ILE A 135 -1.29 -7.89 -9.18
C ILE A 135 -1.00 -7.97 -7.69
N ILE A 136 -0.39 -9.08 -7.27
CA ILE A 136 0.09 -9.26 -5.89
C ILE A 136 1.61 -9.44 -5.94
N SER A 137 2.31 -8.63 -5.14
CA SER A 137 3.72 -8.79 -4.80
C SER A 137 3.81 -9.18 -3.34
N MET A 138 4.07 -10.47 -3.11
CA MET A 138 4.13 -11.02 -1.76
C MET A 138 5.59 -11.19 -1.33
N ASP A 139 5.92 -10.68 -0.15
CA ASP A 139 7.19 -10.89 0.50
C ASP A 139 7.13 -12.10 1.45
N ILE A 140 7.93 -13.11 1.20
CA ILE A 140 8.11 -14.22 2.15
C ILE A 140 8.93 -13.72 3.35
N LYS A 141 8.29 -13.64 4.51
CA LYS A 141 8.92 -13.14 5.74
C LYS A 141 9.60 -14.29 6.50
N LEU A 142 10.94 -14.30 6.44
CA LEU A 142 11.75 -15.34 7.07
C LEU A 142 11.76 -15.22 8.61
N PRO A 143 11.86 -16.35 9.35
CA PRO A 143 11.90 -16.34 10.82
C PRO A 143 13.02 -15.49 11.41
N GLN A 144 14.18 -15.41 10.74
CA GLN A 144 15.32 -14.58 11.15
C GLN A 144 15.00 -13.09 11.15
N ALA A 145 14.08 -12.65 10.28
CA ALA A 145 13.68 -11.26 10.18
C ALA A 145 12.58 -10.90 11.18
N THR A 146 11.62 -11.80 11.38
CA THR A 146 10.39 -11.54 12.17
C THR A 146 10.46 -12.07 13.60
N GLY A 147 11.39 -12.99 13.89
CA GLY A 147 11.46 -13.74 15.15
C GLY A 147 10.36 -14.82 15.28
N ARG A 148 9.57 -15.06 14.23
CA ARG A 148 8.49 -16.06 14.20
C ARG A 148 8.46 -16.78 12.86
N GLU A 149 7.99 -18.03 12.85
CA GLU A 149 7.68 -18.78 11.63
C GLU A 149 6.32 -18.35 11.10
N MET A 150 6.26 -18.06 9.80
CA MET A 150 5.05 -17.60 9.09
C MET A 150 4.71 -18.52 7.90
N TRP A 151 5.31 -19.71 7.85
CA TRP A 151 5.10 -20.64 6.74
C TRP A 151 3.65 -21.06 6.55
N PRO A 152 2.86 -21.38 7.61
CA PRO A 152 1.46 -21.74 7.46
C PRO A 152 0.60 -20.61 6.87
N GLU A 153 0.88 -19.37 7.25
CA GLU A 153 0.20 -18.20 6.71
C GLU A 153 0.56 -17.99 5.23
N HIS A 154 1.85 -18.08 4.88
CA HIS A 154 2.32 -17.96 3.50
C HIS A 154 1.76 -19.07 2.59
N GLU A 155 1.70 -20.32 3.05
CA GLU A 155 1.11 -21.44 2.30
C GLU A 155 -0.39 -21.22 2.03
N ARG A 156 -1.12 -20.66 2.98
CA ARG A 156 -2.54 -20.33 2.80
C ARG A 156 -2.76 -19.12 1.91
N PHE A 157 -1.77 -18.25 1.82
CA PHE A 157 -1.83 -17.02 1.01
C PHE A 157 -1.63 -17.31 -0.47
N LEU A 158 -0.83 -18.32 -0.83
CA LEU A 158 -0.52 -18.76 -2.20
C LEU A 158 -1.61 -19.66 -2.77
#